data_757c3373334fae83b8867e72e63fecad
#
_entry.id   757c3373334fae83b8867e72e63fecad
#
_cell.length_a   1.000
_cell.length_b   1.000
_cell.length_c   1.000
_cell.angle_alpha   90.00
_cell.angle_beta   90.00
_cell.angle_gamma   90.00
#
_symmetry.space_group_name_H-M   'P 1'
#
loop_
_entity.id
_entity.type
_entity.pdbx_description
1 polymer ?
#
loop_
_entity_poly.entity_id
_entity_poly.type
_entity_poly.pdbx_seq_one_letter_code
_entity_poly.pdbx_strand_id
1 'polypeptide(L)'
;MLISQKPLSSFINSRYSCLLIVLVLGACSQAPVQQSKPQQPIVNQADDTVTEVRYSQNLNDLLSQIAQTQEIPLQALENGFLDAKTVPSIRKLVLPPSGTFKKNWLVYRKRFIEPVRLKAGKAFWDENRAFLSQVEQESGVPAEMIVAIIGIETIYGRQTGNFRVKDVLSTLAFSYPDTPNKVAREQLFKDQLQELILMCWTEAGGKLPAKNSSQGVNATQFRACLNQNSSYAGAIGLPQFMPSSIRSFAVDGDGDGRIDLKQSPKDAIASVANFMKKHGWQVGMPISFSVQENAVLAAKQLADGEPQLKYTVAELIEKGILLPQQGDLQLGGVAPQSKALIVDLPYPDKDGLDQVQYFVGLNNFLTIVQYNRSYFYVQSVA
;
A
#
# COMPACT_ATOMS: atom_id res chain seq x y z
N MET A 1 -45.56 -9.27 -33.88
CA MET A 1 -44.76 -8.02 -33.80
C MET A 1 -43.81 -8.18 -32.63
N LEU A 2 -42.63 -8.71 -32.91
CA LEU A 2 -41.58 -9.07 -31.93
C LEU A 2 -40.62 -7.89 -31.81
N ILE A 3 -40.53 -7.29 -30.64
CA ILE A 3 -39.50 -6.28 -30.33
C ILE A 3 -38.43 -6.98 -29.51
N SER A 4 -37.31 -7.20 -30.16
CA SER A 4 -36.03 -7.67 -29.59
C SER A 4 -35.42 -6.59 -28.70
N GLN A 5 -35.30 -6.86 -27.40
CA GLN A 5 -34.46 -6.06 -26.52
C GLN A 5 -33.05 -6.68 -26.45
N LYS A 6 -32.05 -5.92 -26.94
CA LYS A 6 -30.63 -6.24 -26.70
C LYS A 6 -30.22 -5.81 -25.30
N PRO A 7 -29.41 -6.58 -24.57
CA PRO A 7 -28.82 -6.10 -23.33
C PRO A 7 -27.63 -5.20 -23.61
N LEU A 8 -27.62 -4.02 -23.00
CA LEU A 8 -26.44 -3.15 -22.91
C LEU A 8 -25.42 -3.82 -21.97
N SER A 9 -24.34 -4.33 -22.56
CA SER A 9 -23.13 -4.69 -21.82
C SER A 9 -22.36 -3.41 -21.52
N SER A 10 -22.46 -2.92 -20.30
CA SER A 10 -21.56 -1.86 -19.80
C SER A 10 -20.18 -2.44 -19.50
N PHE A 11 -19.24 -2.17 -20.37
CA PHE A 11 -17.80 -2.34 -20.10
C PHE A 11 -17.35 -1.32 -19.05
N ILE A 12 -17.29 -1.73 -17.81
CA ILE A 12 -16.49 -1.01 -16.80
C ILE A 12 -15.13 -1.72 -16.74
N ASN A 13 -14.22 -1.31 -17.61
CA ASN A 13 -12.81 -1.61 -17.48
C ASN A 13 -12.19 -0.68 -16.43
N SER A 14 -12.35 -1.01 -15.17
CA SER A 14 -11.58 -0.39 -14.09
C SER A 14 -10.21 -1.03 -14.01
N ARG A 15 -9.26 -0.52 -14.79
CA ARG A 15 -7.82 -0.81 -14.66
C ARG A 15 -7.19 0.08 -13.58
N TYR A 16 -7.61 -0.06 -12.34
CA TYR A 16 -6.86 0.50 -11.21
C TYR A 16 -6.02 -0.61 -10.58
N SER A 17 -4.85 -0.86 -11.19
CA SER A 17 -3.82 -1.70 -10.58
C SER A 17 -3.10 -0.86 -9.53
N CYS A 18 -3.57 -0.86 -8.28
CA CYS A 18 -2.85 -0.30 -7.14
C CYS A 18 -1.54 -1.09 -6.96
N LEU A 19 -0.45 -0.57 -7.53
CA LEU A 19 0.89 -1.10 -7.33
C LEU A 19 1.44 -0.50 -6.04
N LEU A 20 1.14 -1.12 -4.90
CA LEU A 20 1.75 -0.74 -3.63
C LEU A 20 3.22 -1.21 -3.58
N ILE A 21 4.06 -0.29 -3.14
CA ILE A 21 5.51 -0.44 -3.04
C ILE A 21 5.83 -1.30 -1.82
N VAL A 22 6.63 -2.34 -2.00
CA VAL A 22 7.20 -3.11 -0.88
C VAL A 22 8.11 -2.18 -0.07
N LEU A 23 7.63 -1.74 1.09
CA LEU A 23 8.40 -1.00 2.09
C LEU A 23 9.35 -1.97 2.81
N VAL A 24 10.59 -2.09 2.34
CA VAL A 24 11.65 -2.74 3.11
C VAL A 24 12.26 -1.72 4.05
N LEU A 25 11.77 -1.66 5.28
CA LEU A 25 12.38 -0.88 6.35
C LEU A 25 13.69 -1.55 6.78
N GLY A 26 14.82 -1.08 6.26
CA GLY A 26 16.15 -1.43 6.73
C GLY A 26 16.62 -0.43 7.78
N ALA A 27 16.46 -0.75 9.07
CA ALA A 27 17.17 -0.05 10.14
C ALA A 27 18.34 -0.94 10.60
N CYS A 28 19.56 -0.61 10.18
CA CYS A 28 20.78 -1.15 10.75
C CYS A 28 21.23 -0.29 11.93
N SER A 29 21.16 -0.81 13.15
CA SER A 29 21.96 -0.32 14.27
C SER A 29 23.31 -1.03 14.23
N GLN A 30 24.39 -0.30 13.91
CA GLN A 30 25.76 -0.77 14.07
C GLN A 30 26.44 0.02 15.19
N ALA A 31 27.16 -0.69 16.05
CA ALA A 31 28.07 -0.13 17.05
C ALA A 31 29.25 0.61 16.37
N PRO A 32 29.89 1.58 17.02
CA PRO A 32 30.89 2.43 16.38
C PRO A 32 32.21 1.68 16.18
N VAL A 33 32.55 1.42 14.93
CA VAL A 33 33.91 1.11 14.50
C VAL A 33 34.53 2.42 14.01
N GLN A 34 35.66 2.83 14.58
CA GLN A 34 36.43 3.94 14.08
C GLN A 34 36.84 3.70 12.63
N GLN A 35 36.29 4.48 11.71
CA GLN A 35 36.70 4.49 10.32
C GLN A 35 37.52 5.73 9.99
N SER A 36 38.65 5.49 9.34
CA SER A 36 39.40 6.48 8.56
C SER A 36 38.50 7.18 7.56
N LYS A 37 38.58 8.53 7.47
CA LYS A 37 37.79 9.34 6.52
C LYS A 37 37.90 8.80 5.08
N PRO A 38 36.81 8.44 4.43
CA PRO A 38 36.79 8.25 2.99
C PRO A 38 36.85 9.60 2.31
N GLN A 39 37.70 9.76 1.30
CA GLN A 39 37.62 10.86 0.35
C GLN A 39 36.25 10.92 -0.27
N GLN A 40 35.60 12.07 -0.18
CA GLN A 40 34.33 12.32 -0.85
C GLN A 40 34.52 12.17 -2.36
N PRO A 41 33.66 11.43 -3.07
CA PRO A 41 33.69 11.46 -4.53
C PRO A 41 33.33 12.87 -4.98
N ILE A 42 34.10 13.39 -5.93
CA ILE A 42 33.84 14.66 -6.61
C ILE A 42 32.52 14.49 -7.36
N VAL A 43 31.43 15.01 -6.78
CA VAL A 43 30.13 15.09 -7.45
C VAL A 43 30.24 16.15 -8.53
N ASN A 44 30.04 15.77 -9.78
CA ASN A 44 30.03 16.69 -10.92
C ASN A 44 28.85 17.66 -10.78
N GLN A 45 29.08 18.89 -10.36
CA GLN A 45 28.06 19.95 -10.24
C GLN A 45 27.31 20.23 -11.56
N ALA A 46 27.90 19.91 -12.72
CA ALA A 46 27.26 20.08 -14.02
C ALA A 46 26.10 19.07 -14.26
N ASP A 47 26.16 17.88 -13.68
CA ASP A 47 25.12 16.84 -13.86
C ASP A 47 23.88 17.13 -12.97
N ASP A 48 24.09 17.72 -11.80
CA ASP A 48 23.02 18.11 -10.88
C ASP A 48 22.18 19.27 -11.44
N THR A 49 22.81 20.28 -12.07
CA THR A 49 22.09 21.43 -12.67
C THR A 49 21.23 21.02 -13.87
N VAL A 50 21.72 20.15 -14.75
CA VAL A 50 20.95 19.62 -15.89
C VAL A 50 19.78 18.78 -15.39
N THR A 51 19.95 18.02 -14.32
CA THR A 51 18.89 17.20 -13.71
C THR A 51 17.81 18.07 -13.09
N GLU A 52 18.16 19.17 -12.40
CA GLU A 52 17.17 20.10 -11.81
C GLU A 52 16.38 20.88 -12.87
N VAL A 53 17.03 21.36 -13.92
CA VAL A 53 16.34 22.05 -15.03
C VAL A 53 15.33 21.11 -15.71
N ARG A 54 15.73 19.86 -15.98
CA ARG A 54 14.85 18.85 -16.59
C ARG A 54 13.68 18.45 -15.65
N TYR A 55 13.95 18.35 -14.36
CA TYR A 55 12.93 18.10 -13.35
C TYR A 55 11.89 19.22 -13.34
N SER A 56 12.31 20.48 -13.30
CA SER A 56 11.41 21.64 -13.26
C SER A 56 10.55 21.72 -14.52
N GLN A 57 11.12 21.47 -15.69
CA GLN A 57 10.38 21.45 -16.96
C GLN A 57 9.33 20.34 -16.97
N ASN A 58 9.67 19.10 -16.63
CA ASN A 58 8.75 17.97 -16.58
C ASN A 58 7.62 18.18 -15.58
N LEU A 59 7.90 18.81 -14.42
CA LEU A 59 6.89 19.16 -13.45
C LEU A 59 5.91 20.19 -14.01
N ASN A 60 6.40 21.26 -14.65
CA ASN A 60 5.57 22.29 -15.26
C ASN A 60 4.69 21.73 -16.39
N ASP A 61 5.21 20.82 -17.19
CA ASP A 61 4.45 20.14 -18.24
C ASP A 61 3.29 19.32 -17.63
N LEU A 62 3.52 18.60 -16.54
CA LEU A 62 2.47 17.86 -15.83
C LEU A 62 1.44 18.83 -15.20
N LEU A 63 1.87 19.90 -14.55
CA LEU A 63 0.95 20.91 -13.99
C LEU A 63 0.09 21.54 -15.08
N SER A 64 0.65 21.86 -16.24
CA SER A 64 -0.05 22.38 -17.40
C SER A 64 -1.09 21.38 -17.94
N GLN A 65 -0.73 20.11 -18.04
CA GLN A 65 -1.64 19.04 -18.43
C GLN A 65 -2.81 18.89 -17.46
N ILE A 66 -2.54 18.91 -16.14
CA ILE A 66 -3.58 18.81 -15.11
C ILE A 66 -4.49 20.05 -15.15
N ALA A 67 -3.90 21.24 -15.28
CA ALA A 67 -4.67 22.49 -15.44
C ALA A 67 -5.65 22.41 -16.59
N GLN A 68 -5.21 21.93 -17.74
CA GLN A 68 -6.05 21.79 -18.92
C GLN A 68 -7.13 20.70 -18.75
N THR A 69 -6.77 19.52 -18.26
CA THR A 69 -7.70 18.38 -18.19
C THR A 69 -8.73 18.50 -17.07
N GLN A 70 -8.38 19.16 -15.97
CA GLN A 70 -9.24 19.35 -14.81
C GLN A 70 -9.81 20.78 -14.72
N GLU A 71 -9.49 21.61 -15.70
CA GLU A 71 -9.88 23.03 -15.76
C GLU A 71 -9.48 23.82 -14.49
N ILE A 72 -8.38 23.41 -13.82
CA ILE A 72 -7.83 24.11 -12.66
C ILE A 72 -6.99 25.29 -13.17
N PRO A 73 -7.12 26.51 -12.59
CA PRO A 73 -6.26 27.62 -12.97
C PRO A 73 -4.79 27.27 -12.80
N LEU A 74 -3.99 27.34 -13.89
CA LEU A 74 -2.57 26.95 -13.88
C LEU A 74 -1.79 27.70 -12.80
N GLN A 75 -2.03 28.99 -12.63
CA GLN A 75 -1.39 29.81 -11.60
C GLN A 75 -1.62 29.28 -10.18
N ALA A 76 -2.76 28.66 -9.89
CA ALA A 76 -3.02 28.06 -8.58
C ALA A 76 -2.15 26.82 -8.35
N LEU A 77 -1.95 25.99 -9.38
CA LEU A 77 -1.05 24.83 -9.33
C LEU A 77 0.40 25.28 -9.18
N GLU A 78 0.86 26.21 -10.00
CA GLU A 78 2.23 26.78 -9.94
C GLU A 78 2.52 27.34 -8.54
N ASN A 79 1.59 28.12 -7.96
CA ASN A 79 1.73 28.63 -6.60
C ASN A 79 1.81 27.52 -5.53
N GLY A 80 1.15 26.40 -5.75
CA GLY A 80 1.22 25.21 -4.88
C GLY A 80 2.59 24.54 -4.92
N PHE A 81 3.31 24.67 -6.03
CA PHE A 81 4.58 23.98 -6.30
C PHE A 81 5.81 24.90 -6.34
N LEU A 82 5.67 26.21 -6.06
CA LEU A 82 6.76 27.18 -6.09
C LEU A 82 8.02 26.75 -5.32
N ASP A 83 7.84 26.03 -4.21
CA ASP A 83 8.91 25.55 -3.33
C ASP A 83 9.15 24.04 -3.45
N ALA A 84 8.66 23.41 -4.52
CA ALA A 84 8.91 22.01 -4.80
C ALA A 84 10.39 21.77 -5.13
N LYS A 85 10.94 20.69 -4.60
CA LYS A 85 12.36 20.34 -4.78
C LYS A 85 12.56 18.85 -4.90
N THR A 86 13.65 18.47 -5.55
CA THR A 86 14.10 17.08 -5.56
C THR A 86 14.59 16.64 -4.18
N VAL A 87 14.41 15.37 -3.87
CA VAL A 87 14.91 14.73 -2.64
C VAL A 87 15.79 13.54 -3.03
N PRO A 88 17.10 13.76 -3.30
CA PRO A 88 17.99 12.71 -3.82
C PRO A 88 18.10 11.46 -2.93
N SER A 89 17.94 11.62 -1.61
CA SER A 89 18.01 10.50 -0.65
C SER A 89 16.94 9.44 -0.88
N ILE A 90 15.73 9.81 -1.33
CA ILE A 90 14.66 8.84 -1.56
C ILE A 90 14.93 7.92 -2.75
N ARG A 91 15.72 8.36 -3.73
CA ARG A 91 16.15 7.54 -4.87
C ARG A 91 16.89 6.28 -4.44
N LYS A 92 17.65 6.36 -3.34
CA LYS A 92 18.34 5.21 -2.75
C LYS A 92 17.38 4.32 -1.96
N LEU A 93 16.37 4.91 -1.29
CA LEU A 93 15.42 4.18 -0.45
C LEU A 93 14.44 3.33 -1.25
N VAL A 94 14.13 3.69 -2.50
CA VAL A 94 13.23 2.93 -3.37
C VAL A 94 13.90 1.81 -4.16
N LEU A 95 15.24 1.73 -4.10
CA LEU A 95 15.98 0.64 -4.73
C LEU A 95 15.86 -0.64 -3.89
N PRO A 96 15.78 -1.81 -4.53
CA PRO A 96 15.90 -3.07 -3.82
C PRO A 96 17.27 -3.14 -3.13
N PRO A 97 17.38 -3.88 -2.01
CA PRO A 97 18.66 -4.08 -1.34
C PRO A 97 19.71 -4.59 -2.31
N SER A 98 20.92 -4.00 -2.28
CA SER A 98 22.04 -4.46 -3.09
C SER A 98 22.55 -5.83 -2.61
N GLY A 99 22.81 -6.74 -3.54
CA GLY A 99 23.36 -8.07 -3.27
C GLY A 99 22.32 -9.19 -3.34
N THR A 100 22.75 -10.40 -3.04
CA THR A 100 21.89 -11.60 -2.97
C THR A 100 21.03 -11.58 -1.72
N PHE A 101 20.03 -10.68 -1.69
CA PHE A 101 19.08 -10.65 -0.58
C PHE A 101 18.24 -11.92 -0.60
N LYS A 102 18.55 -12.86 0.28
CA LYS A 102 17.69 -14.03 0.50
C LYS A 102 16.46 -13.60 1.32
N LYS A 103 15.29 -13.87 0.76
CA LYS A 103 14.04 -13.70 1.50
C LYS A 103 14.08 -14.56 2.76
N ASN A 104 13.75 -13.99 3.91
CA ASN A 104 13.74 -14.72 5.18
C ASN A 104 12.46 -14.37 5.95
N TRP A 105 11.48 -15.26 5.87
CA TRP A 105 10.19 -15.12 6.52
C TRP A 105 10.32 -14.96 8.05
N LEU A 106 11.18 -15.74 8.71
CA LEU A 106 11.30 -15.70 10.16
C LEU A 106 11.86 -14.35 10.65
N VAL A 107 12.83 -13.79 9.91
CA VAL A 107 13.37 -12.46 10.21
C VAL A 107 12.35 -11.37 9.89
N TYR A 108 11.62 -11.50 8.78
CA TYR A 108 10.58 -10.54 8.42
C TYR A 108 9.48 -10.49 9.47
N ARG A 109 8.91 -11.63 9.85
CA ARG A 109 7.86 -11.75 10.87
C ARG A 109 8.26 -11.12 12.20
N LYS A 110 9.51 -11.35 12.67
CA LYS A 110 10.02 -10.79 13.94
C LYS A 110 10.02 -9.26 13.97
N ARG A 111 10.05 -8.58 12.83
CA ARG A 111 9.99 -7.11 12.76
C ARG A 111 8.62 -6.55 13.12
N PHE A 112 7.57 -7.33 12.96
CA PHE A 112 6.19 -6.92 13.22
C PHE A 112 5.61 -7.51 14.48
N ILE A 113 6.02 -8.71 14.85
CA ILE A 113 5.62 -9.38 16.09
C ILE A 113 6.70 -9.11 17.16
N GLU A 114 6.72 -7.88 17.68
CA GLU A 114 7.70 -7.44 18.68
C GLU A 114 7.00 -6.66 19.81
N PRO A 115 7.58 -6.64 21.04
CA PRO A 115 6.89 -6.15 22.23
C PRO A 115 6.38 -4.70 22.13
N VAL A 116 7.10 -3.80 21.45
CA VAL A 116 6.72 -2.38 21.34
C VAL A 116 5.44 -2.24 20.53
N ARG A 117 5.36 -2.95 19.38
CA ARG A 117 4.18 -2.92 18.51
C ARG A 117 2.98 -3.60 19.18
N LEU A 118 3.20 -4.77 19.80
CA LEU A 118 2.13 -5.48 20.51
C LEU A 118 1.55 -4.64 21.67
N LYS A 119 2.40 -3.99 22.47
CA LYS A 119 1.96 -3.09 23.52
C LYS A 119 1.19 -1.88 22.98
N ALA A 120 1.69 -1.28 21.89
CA ALA A 120 1.02 -0.15 21.24
C ALA A 120 -0.33 -0.58 20.62
N GLY A 121 -0.39 -1.80 20.05
CA GLY A 121 -1.62 -2.36 19.50
C GLY A 121 -2.68 -2.60 20.54
N LYS A 122 -2.30 -3.12 21.70
CA LYS A 122 -3.24 -3.26 22.81
C LYS A 122 -3.80 -1.91 23.27
N ALA A 123 -2.97 -0.89 23.39
CA ALA A 123 -3.42 0.46 23.77
C ALA A 123 -4.37 1.04 22.72
N PHE A 124 -3.98 0.97 21.42
CA PHE A 124 -4.82 1.43 20.30
C PHE A 124 -6.18 0.72 20.27
N TRP A 125 -6.18 -0.60 20.49
CA TRP A 125 -7.41 -1.40 20.58
C TRP A 125 -8.30 -0.92 21.73
N ASP A 126 -7.73 -0.77 22.93
CA ASP A 126 -8.50 -0.40 24.12
C ASP A 126 -9.10 1.01 23.97
N GLU A 127 -8.35 1.96 23.40
CA GLU A 127 -8.78 3.34 23.14
C GLU A 127 -9.89 3.44 22.10
N ASN A 128 -9.90 2.53 21.10
CA ASN A 128 -10.83 2.59 19.97
C ASN A 128 -11.85 1.43 19.97
N ARG A 129 -11.94 0.65 21.03
CA ARG A 129 -12.72 -0.60 21.13
C ARG A 129 -14.15 -0.48 20.61
N ALA A 130 -14.89 0.51 21.07
CA ALA A 130 -16.30 0.68 20.68
C ALA A 130 -16.44 0.96 19.18
N PHE A 131 -15.57 1.81 18.63
CA PHE A 131 -15.59 2.16 17.21
C PHE A 131 -15.11 1.01 16.34
N LEU A 132 -14.08 0.27 16.76
CA LEU A 132 -13.61 -0.95 16.08
C LEU A 132 -14.75 -1.98 15.99
N SER A 133 -15.49 -2.21 17.07
CA SER A 133 -16.63 -3.14 17.06
C SER A 133 -17.77 -2.68 16.14
N GLN A 134 -18.04 -1.37 16.11
CA GLN A 134 -19.02 -0.81 15.17
C GLN A 134 -18.58 -1.03 13.72
N VAL A 135 -17.34 -0.67 13.39
CA VAL A 135 -16.81 -0.81 12.01
C VAL A 135 -16.76 -2.28 11.57
N GLU A 136 -16.42 -3.21 12.47
CA GLU A 136 -16.47 -4.64 12.19
C GLU A 136 -17.89 -5.09 11.85
N GLN A 137 -18.90 -4.68 12.63
CA GLN A 137 -20.31 -5.01 12.36
C GLN A 137 -20.81 -4.45 11.03
N GLU A 138 -20.39 -3.23 10.66
CA GLU A 138 -20.84 -2.56 9.43
C GLU A 138 -20.11 -3.06 8.18
N SER A 139 -18.84 -3.40 8.32
CA SER A 139 -17.97 -3.78 7.19
C SER A 139 -17.82 -5.30 7.01
N GLY A 140 -17.97 -6.06 8.09
CA GLY A 140 -17.61 -7.47 8.18
C GLY A 140 -16.11 -7.76 8.16
N VAL A 141 -15.28 -6.72 8.28
CA VAL A 141 -13.83 -6.85 8.41
C VAL A 141 -13.49 -6.94 9.90
N PRO A 142 -12.84 -8.03 10.37
CA PRO A 142 -12.53 -8.19 11.79
C PRO A 142 -11.67 -7.05 12.33
N ALA A 143 -11.96 -6.59 13.54
CA ALA A 143 -11.26 -5.49 14.19
C ALA A 143 -9.75 -5.77 14.32
N GLU A 144 -9.36 -7.03 14.59
CA GLU A 144 -7.96 -7.46 14.66
C GLU A 144 -7.21 -7.25 13.34
N MET A 145 -7.86 -7.41 12.20
CA MET A 145 -7.26 -7.19 10.89
C MET A 145 -6.96 -5.71 10.66
N ILE A 146 -7.90 -4.84 11.02
CA ILE A 146 -7.75 -3.39 10.91
C ILE A 146 -6.60 -2.92 11.80
N VAL A 147 -6.57 -3.38 13.05
CA VAL A 147 -5.53 -3.05 14.03
C VAL A 147 -4.17 -3.58 13.59
N ALA A 148 -4.10 -4.81 13.06
CA ALA A 148 -2.86 -5.40 12.57
C ALA A 148 -2.27 -4.58 11.40
N ILE A 149 -3.09 -4.18 10.43
CA ILE A 149 -2.65 -3.35 9.31
C ILE A 149 -2.08 -2.02 9.80
N ILE A 150 -2.82 -1.25 10.60
CA ILE A 150 -2.36 0.05 11.12
C ILE A 150 -1.09 -0.13 11.97
N GLY A 151 -1.01 -1.23 12.71
CA GLY A 151 0.17 -1.57 13.49
C GLY A 151 1.40 -1.87 12.64
N ILE A 152 1.26 -2.64 11.57
CA ILE A 152 2.33 -2.97 10.64
C ILE A 152 2.81 -1.72 9.92
N GLU A 153 1.88 -0.89 9.43
CA GLU A 153 2.20 0.29 8.62
C GLU A 153 2.95 1.36 9.44
N THR A 154 2.46 1.72 10.60
CA THR A 154 2.96 2.93 11.27
C THR A 154 3.24 2.79 12.77
N ILE A 155 3.10 1.59 13.34
CA ILE A 155 3.09 1.43 14.81
C ILE A 155 2.08 2.42 15.43
N TYR A 156 0.87 2.40 14.90
CA TYR A 156 -0.25 3.26 15.36
C TYR A 156 0.08 4.75 15.33
N GLY A 157 0.65 5.23 14.22
CA GLY A 157 0.98 6.63 14.00
C GLY A 157 2.37 7.09 14.47
N ARG A 158 3.17 6.20 15.08
CA ARG A 158 4.54 6.56 15.52
C ARG A 158 5.55 6.71 14.39
N GLN A 159 5.28 6.10 13.23
CA GLN A 159 6.18 6.06 12.06
C GLN A 159 5.42 6.33 10.76
N THR A 160 4.89 7.51 10.60
CA THR A 160 4.13 7.93 9.40
C THR A 160 5.00 8.51 8.28
N GLY A 161 6.32 8.65 8.53
CA GLY A 161 7.24 9.32 7.63
C GLY A 161 7.33 10.83 7.86
N ASN A 162 8.42 11.42 7.37
CA ASN A 162 8.74 12.84 7.57
C ASN A 162 9.16 13.55 6.26
N PHE A 163 8.90 12.94 5.12
CA PHE A 163 9.16 13.53 3.83
C PHE A 163 7.94 14.32 3.35
N ARG A 164 8.15 15.48 2.77
CA ARG A 164 7.07 16.28 2.18
C ARG A 164 6.53 15.58 0.93
N VAL A 165 5.24 15.24 0.92
CA VAL A 165 4.64 14.33 -0.09
C VAL A 165 4.80 14.82 -1.52
N LYS A 166 4.62 16.14 -1.78
CA LYS A 166 4.80 16.67 -3.13
C LYS A 166 6.22 16.51 -3.65
N ASP A 167 7.23 16.68 -2.79
CA ASP A 167 8.64 16.52 -3.16
C ASP A 167 8.99 15.06 -3.43
N VAL A 168 8.45 14.16 -2.62
CA VAL A 168 8.62 12.71 -2.81
C VAL A 168 8.06 12.28 -4.15
N LEU A 169 6.78 12.56 -4.37
CA LEU A 169 6.09 12.08 -5.57
C LEU A 169 6.66 12.70 -6.84
N SER A 170 6.96 14.01 -6.84
CA SER A 170 7.57 14.64 -8.00
C SER A 170 9.01 14.17 -8.25
N THR A 171 9.81 13.91 -7.19
CA THR A 171 11.13 13.30 -7.37
C THR A 171 11.05 11.93 -8.02
N LEU A 172 10.14 11.07 -7.55
CA LEU A 172 9.98 9.71 -8.09
C LEU A 172 9.30 9.70 -9.47
N ALA A 173 8.46 10.70 -9.76
CA ALA A 173 7.82 10.87 -11.07
C ALA A 173 8.81 11.26 -12.18
N PHE A 174 9.88 12.00 -11.85
CA PHE A 174 10.76 12.61 -12.86
C PHE A 174 12.24 12.25 -12.70
N SER A 175 12.60 11.56 -11.63
CA SER A 175 13.99 11.19 -11.31
C SER A 175 14.07 9.81 -10.65
N TYR A 176 13.24 8.86 -11.07
CA TYR A 176 13.31 7.49 -10.55
C TYR A 176 14.68 6.88 -10.88
N PRO A 177 15.27 6.04 -9.99
CA PRO A 177 16.54 5.38 -10.28
C PRO A 177 16.48 4.52 -11.54
N ASP A 178 17.65 4.32 -12.18
CA ASP A 178 17.76 3.45 -13.33
C ASP A 178 17.55 1.99 -12.92
N THR A 179 16.41 1.46 -13.32
CA THR A 179 15.95 0.10 -13.07
C THR A 179 15.22 -0.41 -14.30
N PRO A 180 15.10 -1.73 -14.51
CA PRO A 180 14.41 -2.28 -15.70
C PRO A 180 12.96 -1.79 -15.86
N ASN A 181 12.32 -1.40 -14.77
CA ASN A 181 10.93 -0.92 -14.75
C ASN A 181 10.80 0.59 -14.50
N LYS A 182 11.87 1.38 -14.70
CA LYS A 182 11.91 2.84 -14.46
C LYS A 182 10.71 3.57 -15.07
N VAL A 183 10.46 3.37 -16.37
CA VAL A 183 9.39 4.07 -17.09
C VAL A 183 8.02 3.81 -16.45
N ALA A 184 7.71 2.57 -16.13
CA ALA A 184 6.46 2.21 -15.47
C ALA A 184 6.36 2.79 -14.06
N ARG A 185 7.49 2.89 -13.34
CA ARG A 185 7.55 3.49 -12.01
C ARG A 185 7.38 5.01 -12.06
N GLU A 186 8.05 5.69 -12.97
CA GLU A 186 7.85 7.14 -13.18
C GLU A 186 6.40 7.45 -13.51
N GLN A 187 5.77 6.67 -14.39
CA GLN A 187 4.34 6.85 -14.71
C GLN A 187 3.46 6.65 -13.47
N LEU A 188 3.69 5.59 -12.70
CA LEU A 188 2.96 5.37 -11.44
C LEU A 188 3.04 6.60 -10.51
N PHE A 189 4.24 7.18 -10.34
CA PHE A 189 4.41 8.33 -9.45
C PHE A 189 3.85 9.62 -10.04
N LYS A 190 3.82 9.78 -11.36
CA LYS A 190 3.07 10.87 -12.03
C LYS A 190 1.57 10.77 -11.73
N ASP A 191 1.01 9.57 -11.84
CA ASP A 191 -0.39 9.32 -11.52
C ASP A 191 -0.68 9.65 -10.05
N GLN A 192 0.19 9.23 -9.11
CA GLN A 192 0.04 9.55 -7.69
C GLN A 192 0.19 11.06 -7.41
N LEU A 193 1.07 11.76 -8.11
CA LEU A 193 1.22 13.20 -7.99
C LEU A 193 -0.02 13.95 -8.49
N GLN A 194 -0.61 13.50 -9.59
CA GLN A 194 -1.89 14.02 -10.08
C GLN A 194 -2.99 13.78 -9.03
N GLU A 195 -3.11 12.57 -8.49
CA GLU A 195 -4.11 12.24 -7.47
C GLU A 195 -3.92 13.08 -6.20
N LEU A 196 -2.67 13.35 -5.78
CA LEU A 196 -2.38 14.27 -4.67
C LEU A 196 -2.92 15.68 -4.95
N ILE A 197 -2.67 16.21 -6.15
CA ILE A 197 -3.15 17.56 -6.54
C ILE A 197 -4.66 17.62 -6.48
N LEU A 198 -5.34 16.63 -7.07
CA LEU A 198 -6.81 16.61 -7.12
C LEU A 198 -7.42 16.43 -5.71
N MET A 199 -6.82 15.58 -4.88
CA MET A 199 -7.19 15.41 -3.47
C MET A 199 -7.08 16.75 -2.72
N CYS A 200 -5.91 17.38 -2.78
CA CYS A 200 -5.65 18.63 -2.07
C CYS A 200 -6.51 19.78 -2.57
N TRP A 201 -6.81 19.81 -3.88
CA TRP A 201 -7.72 20.80 -4.45
C TRP A 201 -9.13 20.66 -3.88
N THR A 202 -9.64 19.42 -3.83
CA THR A 202 -10.98 19.13 -3.29
C THR A 202 -11.05 19.40 -1.78
N GLU A 203 -10.03 18.99 -1.02
CA GLU A 203 -9.93 19.24 0.42
C GLU A 203 -9.93 20.74 0.74
N ALA A 204 -9.31 21.55 -0.13
CA ALA A 204 -9.29 23.01 0.01
C ALA A 204 -10.63 23.71 -0.41
N GLY A 205 -11.67 22.96 -0.74
CA GLY A 205 -12.98 23.48 -1.15
C GLY A 205 -13.16 23.63 -2.65
N GLY A 206 -12.21 23.17 -3.46
CA GLY A 206 -12.29 23.19 -4.92
C GLY A 206 -13.22 22.12 -5.47
N LYS A 207 -13.83 22.40 -6.62
CA LYS A 207 -14.64 21.44 -7.39
C LYS A 207 -13.83 20.87 -8.56
N LEU A 208 -14.21 19.70 -9.05
CA LEU A 208 -13.61 19.07 -10.23
C LEU A 208 -14.72 18.66 -11.22
N PRO A 209 -14.63 19.03 -12.52
CA PRO A 209 -13.65 20.00 -13.06
C PRO A 209 -13.86 21.40 -12.48
N ALA A 210 -12.75 22.17 -12.36
CA ALA A 210 -12.76 23.46 -11.66
C ALA A 210 -13.33 24.62 -12.49
N LYS A 211 -13.63 24.39 -13.78
CA LYS A 211 -14.16 25.41 -14.75
C LYS A 211 -13.33 26.69 -14.76
N ASN A 212 -12.00 26.55 -14.70
CA ASN A 212 -11.04 27.65 -14.65
C ASN A 212 -11.28 28.65 -13.49
N SER A 213 -11.85 28.16 -12.39
CA SER A 213 -12.16 28.97 -11.21
C SER A 213 -11.51 28.40 -9.95
N SER A 214 -10.92 29.27 -9.16
CA SER A 214 -10.48 28.98 -7.78
C SER A 214 -11.45 29.55 -6.73
N GLN A 215 -12.67 29.91 -7.12
CA GLN A 215 -13.67 30.42 -6.19
C GLN A 215 -13.99 29.37 -5.12
N GLY A 216 -13.91 29.77 -3.86
CA GLY A 216 -14.14 28.90 -2.70
C GLY A 216 -12.93 28.08 -2.29
N VAL A 217 -11.82 28.09 -3.07
CA VAL A 217 -10.60 27.36 -2.74
C VAL A 217 -9.76 28.12 -1.73
N ASN A 218 -9.48 27.49 -0.59
CA ASN A 218 -8.53 28.01 0.38
C ASN A 218 -7.09 27.68 -0.06
N ALA A 219 -6.39 28.66 -0.62
CA ALA A 219 -5.02 28.48 -1.12
C ALA A 219 -4.01 28.04 -0.01
N THR A 220 -4.21 28.49 1.23
CA THR A 220 -3.37 28.06 2.36
C THR A 220 -3.58 26.59 2.68
N GLN A 221 -4.82 26.13 2.69
CA GLN A 221 -5.17 24.72 2.92
C GLN A 221 -4.67 23.84 1.76
N PHE A 222 -4.82 24.28 0.52
CA PHE A 222 -4.27 23.59 -0.66
C PHE A 222 -2.76 23.37 -0.52
N ARG A 223 -2.01 24.42 -0.20
CA ARG A 223 -0.56 24.33 0.02
C ARG A 223 -0.20 23.47 1.24
N ALA A 224 -0.95 23.55 2.32
CA ALA A 224 -0.73 22.73 3.51
C ALA A 224 -0.91 21.24 3.22
N CYS A 225 -1.93 20.88 2.46
CA CYS A 225 -2.18 19.51 2.01
C CYS A 225 -1.03 19.00 1.12
N LEU A 226 -0.58 19.76 0.12
CA LEU A 226 0.58 19.41 -0.73
C LEU A 226 1.88 19.25 0.07
N ASN A 227 2.01 19.96 1.18
CA ASN A 227 3.21 19.95 2.03
C ASN A 227 3.14 18.94 3.18
N GLN A 228 2.08 18.15 3.30
CA GLN A 228 1.95 17.19 4.37
C GLN A 228 3.04 16.12 4.36
N ASN A 229 3.31 15.54 5.51
CA ASN A 229 4.30 14.48 5.65
C ASN A 229 3.80 13.16 5.06
N SER A 230 4.74 12.40 4.52
CA SER A 230 4.55 11.07 3.95
C SER A 230 5.76 10.17 4.20
N SER A 231 5.64 8.89 3.86
CA SER A 231 6.79 8.01 3.73
C SER A 231 7.68 8.43 2.56
N TYR A 232 8.86 7.82 2.44
CA TYR A 232 9.78 8.05 1.32
C TYR A 232 9.20 7.63 -0.05
N ALA A 233 8.06 6.97 -0.07
CA ALA A 233 7.35 6.57 -1.29
C ALA A 233 6.03 7.35 -1.48
N GLY A 234 5.73 8.33 -0.61
CA GLY A 234 4.55 9.18 -0.73
C GLY A 234 3.28 8.63 -0.08
N ALA A 235 3.37 7.59 0.74
CA ALA A 235 2.24 7.05 1.52
C ALA A 235 1.95 7.93 2.75
N ILE A 236 0.65 8.13 3.05
CA ILE A 236 0.16 9.15 3.99
C ILE A 236 -0.63 8.53 5.14
N GLY A 237 -0.42 9.06 6.34
CA GLY A 237 -1.23 8.80 7.53
C GLY A 237 -1.01 7.44 8.18
N LEU A 238 -1.85 7.10 9.16
CA LEU A 238 -1.81 5.86 9.92
C LEU A 238 -1.88 4.62 9.01
N PRO A 239 -2.77 4.60 7.96
CA PRO A 239 -2.92 3.46 7.09
C PRO A 239 -1.91 3.44 5.93
N GLN A 240 -1.01 4.42 5.81
CA GLN A 240 -0.04 4.55 4.72
C GLN A 240 -0.69 4.45 3.32
N PHE A 241 -1.81 5.16 3.13
CA PHE A 241 -2.47 5.21 1.84
C PHE A 241 -1.71 6.10 0.85
N MET A 242 -1.60 5.64 -0.39
CA MET A 242 -1.21 6.48 -1.52
C MET A 242 -2.33 7.47 -1.86
N PRO A 243 -2.04 8.63 -2.48
CA PRO A 243 -3.09 9.62 -2.83
C PRO A 243 -4.28 9.05 -3.59
N SER A 244 -4.06 8.13 -4.54
CA SER A 244 -5.14 7.43 -5.24
C SER A 244 -6.01 6.59 -4.31
N SER A 245 -5.39 5.94 -3.32
CA SER A 245 -6.11 5.14 -2.32
C SER A 245 -6.90 6.04 -1.38
N ILE A 246 -6.38 7.22 -1.00
CA ILE A 246 -7.11 8.19 -0.19
C ILE A 246 -8.37 8.62 -0.93
N ARG A 247 -8.26 9.05 -2.19
CA ARG A 247 -9.42 9.50 -2.97
C ARG A 247 -10.46 8.42 -3.23
N SER A 248 -10.02 7.15 -3.32
CA SER A 248 -10.91 6.04 -3.66
C SER A 248 -11.53 5.35 -2.44
N PHE A 249 -10.83 5.34 -1.30
CA PHE A 249 -11.17 4.46 -0.19
C PHE A 249 -11.22 5.15 1.17
N ALA A 250 -10.61 6.33 1.34
CA ALA A 250 -10.68 7.02 2.62
C ALA A 250 -12.10 7.53 2.88
N VAL A 251 -12.50 7.47 4.15
CA VAL A 251 -13.82 7.89 4.61
C VAL A 251 -13.69 8.68 5.91
N ASP A 252 -14.61 9.62 6.11
CA ASP A 252 -14.82 10.33 7.36
C ASP A 252 -15.47 9.37 8.37
N GLY A 253 -14.67 8.84 9.27
CA GLY A 253 -15.11 7.80 10.22
C GLY A 253 -15.72 8.36 11.48
N ASP A 254 -15.41 9.60 11.86
CA ASP A 254 -16.00 10.25 13.05
C ASP A 254 -17.14 11.22 12.73
N GLY A 255 -17.39 11.48 11.42
CA GLY A 255 -18.51 12.29 10.96
C GLY A 255 -18.32 13.79 11.17
N ASP A 256 -17.07 14.26 11.29
CA ASP A 256 -16.75 15.67 11.49
C ASP A 256 -16.75 16.50 10.19
N GLY A 257 -16.98 15.85 9.05
CA GLY A 257 -17.01 16.45 7.70
C GLY A 257 -15.63 16.53 7.05
N ARG A 258 -14.60 15.89 7.59
CA ARG A 258 -13.23 15.86 7.08
C ARG A 258 -12.66 14.44 7.10
N ILE A 259 -11.66 14.19 6.29
CA ILE A 259 -10.90 12.94 6.32
C ILE A 259 -9.48 13.26 6.78
N ASP A 260 -9.13 12.90 8.01
CA ASP A 260 -7.79 13.11 8.56
C ASP A 260 -7.12 11.77 8.94
N LEU A 261 -6.51 11.12 7.97
CA LEU A 261 -5.81 9.85 8.18
C LEU A 261 -4.56 9.95 9.07
N LYS A 262 -4.16 11.16 9.47
CA LYS A 262 -2.97 11.39 10.30
C LYS A 262 -3.32 11.54 11.77
N GLN A 263 -4.40 12.24 12.08
CA GLN A 263 -4.77 12.61 13.45
C GLN A 263 -6.03 11.89 13.94
N SER A 264 -6.94 11.48 13.04
CA SER A 264 -8.15 10.73 13.38
C SER A 264 -7.93 9.22 13.28
N PRO A 265 -7.79 8.49 14.41
CA PRO A 265 -7.80 7.03 14.40
C PRO A 265 -9.09 6.46 13.80
N LYS A 266 -10.23 7.14 13.96
CA LYS A 266 -11.52 6.69 13.44
C LYS A 266 -11.55 6.72 11.92
N ASP A 267 -11.03 7.78 11.30
CA ASP A 267 -10.92 7.85 9.84
C ASP A 267 -10.00 6.76 9.30
N ALA A 268 -8.86 6.54 9.97
CA ALA A 268 -7.93 5.49 9.59
C ALA A 268 -8.57 4.08 9.71
N ILE A 269 -9.26 3.78 10.80
CA ILE A 269 -9.96 2.50 11.04
C ILE A 269 -11.03 2.28 9.98
N ALA A 270 -11.92 3.26 9.79
CA ALA A 270 -13.01 3.18 8.81
C ALA A 270 -12.48 3.07 7.38
N SER A 271 -11.41 3.80 7.04
CA SER A 271 -10.78 3.76 5.71
C SER A 271 -10.11 2.42 5.40
N VAL A 272 -9.43 1.81 6.37
CA VAL A 272 -8.86 0.45 6.20
C VAL A 272 -9.97 -0.56 5.98
N ALA A 273 -11.04 -0.52 6.75
CA ALA A 273 -12.19 -1.40 6.57
C ALA A 273 -12.85 -1.21 5.20
N ASN A 274 -13.06 0.04 4.77
CA ASN A 274 -13.61 0.36 3.46
C ASN A 274 -12.71 -0.14 2.32
N PHE A 275 -11.38 0.01 2.45
CA PHE A 275 -10.42 -0.55 1.49
C PHE A 275 -10.60 -2.07 1.35
N MET A 276 -10.62 -2.81 2.45
CA MET A 276 -10.80 -4.27 2.43
C MET A 276 -12.13 -4.66 1.80
N LYS A 277 -13.23 -4.01 2.21
CA LYS A 277 -14.57 -4.26 1.66
C LYS A 277 -14.62 -4.02 0.15
N LYS A 278 -14.04 -2.91 -0.33
CA LYS A 278 -14.01 -2.56 -1.77
C LYS A 278 -13.12 -3.49 -2.60
N HIS A 279 -12.15 -4.15 -1.98
CA HIS A 279 -11.30 -5.16 -2.62
C HIS A 279 -11.82 -6.60 -2.46
N GLY A 280 -13.05 -6.77 -1.99
CA GLY A 280 -13.74 -8.06 -2.00
C GLY A 280 -13.54 -8.90 -0.75
N TRP A 281 -13.36 -8.26 0.43
CA TRP A 281 -13.38 -8.99 1.70
C TRP A 281 -14.66 -9.80 1.84
N GLN A 282 -14.50 -11.07 2.16
CA GLN A 282 -15.61 -11.99 2.39
C GLN A 282 -15.78 -12.25 3.89
N VAL A 283 -16.94 -11.88 4.42
CA VAL A 283 -17.27 -12.02 5.83
C VAL A 283 -17.24 -13.50 6.23
N GLY A 284 -16.57 -13.82 7.33
CA GLY A 284 -16.45 -15.19 7.83
C GLY A 284 -15.50 -16.11 7.04
N MET A 285 -14.97 -15.66 5.89
CA MET A 285 -13.99 -16.43 5.13
C MET A 285 -12.61 -16.34 5.81
N PRO A 286 -11.97 -17.47 6.14
CA PRO A 286 -10.59 -17.46 6.63
C PRO A 286 -9.61 -16.81 5.63
N ILE A 287 -8.47 -16.33 6.13
CA ILE A 287 -7.42 -15.75 5.28
C ILE A 287 -6.59 -16.86 4.65
N SER A 288 -6.12 -17.80 5.47
CA SER A 288 -5.28 -18.91 5.03
C SER A 288 -5.38 -20.12 5.95
N PHE A 289 -4.95 -21.26 5.44
CA PHE A 289 -4.77 -22.50 6.18
C PHE A 289 -3.31 -22.97 6.09
N SER A 290 -2.81 -23.61 7.14
CA SER A 290 -1.50 -24.27 7.10
C SER A 290 -1.56 -25.50 6.21
N VAL A 291 -0.52 -25.72 5.41
CA VAL A 291 -0.30 -26.95 4.66
C VAL A 291 0.16 -28.04 5.62
N GLN A 292 -0.34 -29.28 5.45
CA GLN A 292 0.06 -30.44 6.22
C GLN A 292 1.54 -30.80 5.97
N GLU A 293 2.26 -31.23 6.99
CA GLU A 293 3.68 -31.57 6.88
C GLU A 293 3.99 -32.62 5.80
N ASN A 294 3.14 -33.64 5.68
CA ASN A 294 3.24 -34.67 4.65
C ASN A 294 2.89 -34.20 3.24
N ALA A 295 2.32 -33.01 3.09
CA ALA A 295 1.89 -32.44 1.82
C ALA A 295 2.83 -31.32 1.30
N VAL A 296 3.92 -31.04 1.97
CA VAL A 296 4.87 -29.99 1.59
C VAL A 296 5.39 -30.16 0.15
N LEU A 297 5.66 -31.40 -0.28
CA LEU A 297 6.13 -31.67 -1.65
C LEU A 297 5.05 -31.37 -2.69
N ALA A 298 3.79 -31.70 -2.41
CA ALA A 298 2.66 -31.39 -3.29
C ALA A 298 2.43 -29.88 -3.36
N ALA A 299 2.47 -29.17 -2.24
CA ALA A 299 2.35 -27.72 -2.20
C ALA A 299 3.48 -27.04 -2.99
N LYS A 300 4.71 -27.51 -2.86
CA LYS A 300 5.87 -27.00 -3.62
C LYS A 300 5.66 -27.06 -5.13
N GLN A 301 5.04 -28.13 -5.64
CA GLN A 301 4.76 -28.28 -7.08
C GLN A 301 3.71 -27.31 -7.61
N LEU A 302 2.83 -26.80 -6.74
CA LEU A 302 1.74 -25.90 -7.08
C LEU A 302 2.06 -24.43 -6.80
N ALA A 303 3.08 -24.16 -5.99
CA ALA A 303 3.50 -22.80 -5.65
C ALA A 303 4.23 -22.17 -6.84
N ASP A 304 3.70 -21.07 -7.36
CA ASP A 304 4.28 -20.33 -8.49
C ASP A 304 4.60 -18.86 -8.15
N GLY A 305 4.29 -18.42 -6.92
CA GLY A 305 4.53 -17.05 -6.45
C GLY A 305 3.56 -16.02 -7.03
N GLU A 306 2.58 -16.44 -7.83
CA GLU A 306 1.61 -15.54 -8.46
C GLU A 306 0.39 -15.32 -7.56
N PRO A 307 -0.05 -14.07 -7.32
CA PRO A 307 -1.19 -13.76 -6.49
C PRO A 307 -2.52 -13.97 -7.23
N GLN A 308 -2.80 -15.22 -7.58
CA GLN A 308 -3.99 -15.65 -8.32
C GLN A 308 -4.61 -16.88 -7.68
N LEU A 309 -5.92 -16.89 -7.52
CA LEU A 309 -6.70 -18.05 -7.02
C LEU A 309 -6.85 -19.07 -8.13
N LYS A 310 -5.93 -20.02 -8.26
CA LYS A 310 -5.84 -21.00 -9.36
C LYS A 310 -6.51 -22.33 -9.07
N TYR A 311 -6.59 -22.71 -7.80
CA TYR A 311 -7.08 -24.01 -7.36
C TYR A 311 -8.43 -23.88 -6.66
N THR A 312 -9.17 -24.98 -6.53
CA THR A 312 -10.31 -25.08 -5.61
C THR A 312 -9.86 -25.76 -4.31
N VAL A 313 -10.58 -25.51 -3.25
CA VAL A 313 -10.36 -26.22 -1.96
C VAL A 313 -10.52 -27.73 -2.14
N ALA A 314 -11.50 -28.19 -2.96
CA ALA A 314 -11.68 -29.61 -3.29
C ALA A 314 -10.42 -30.22 -3.94
N GLU A 315 -9.86 -29.56 -4.97
CA GLU A 315 -8.63 -30.01 -5.63
C GLU A 315 -7.45 -30.12 -4.66
N LEU A 316 -7.34 -29.18 -3.70
CA LEU A 316 -6.28 -29.21 -2.69
C LEU A 316 -6.49 -30.30 -1.63
N ILE A 317 -7.74 -30.69 -1.34
CA ILE A 317 -8.07 -31.84 -0.50
C ILE A 317 -7.71 -33.15 -1.22
N GLU A 318 -8.09 -33.30 -2.51
CA GLU A 318 -7.74 -34.48 -3.31
C GLU A 318 -6.22 -34.70 -3.40
N LYS A 319 -5.45 -33.62 -3.43
CA LYS A 319 -3.98 -33.64 -3.43
C LYS A 319 -3.36 -33.84 -2.04
N GLY A 320 -4.17 -33.97 -0.99
CA GLY A 320 -3.71 -34.14 0.38
C GLY A 320 -3.08 -32.89 1.00
N ILE A 321 -3.21 -31.72 0.35
CA ILE A 321 -2.63 -30.44 0.84
C ILE A 321 -3.45 -29.87 1.98
N LEU A 322 -4.77 -30.02 1.91
CA LEU A 322 -5.71 -29.76 2.99
C LEU A 322 -6.35 -31.07 3.45
N LEU A 323 -6.69 -31.13 4.71
CA LEU A 323 -7.48 -32.25 5.22
C LEU A 323 -8.97 -32.07 4.85
N PRO A 324 -9.67 -33.15 4.48
CA PRO A 324 -11.11 -33.09 4.34
C PRO A 324 -11.76 -32.74 5.67
N GLN A 325 -12.88 -32.03 5.60
CA GLN A 325 -13.62 -31.66 6.80
C GLN A 325 -14.06 -32.92 7.58
N GLN A 326 -13.53 -33.11 8.78
CA GLN A 326 -14.16 -33.94 9.81
C GLN A 326 -14.90 -33.00 10.77
N GLY A 327 -16.17 -32.71 10.44
CA GLY A 327 -16.99 -31.75 11.18
C GLY A 327 -16.76 -30.28 10.80
N ASP A 328 -17.68 -29.40 11.15
CA ASP A 328 -17.76 -27.98 10.75
C ASP A 328 -16.61 -27.07 11.19
N LEU A 329 -15.58 -27.60 11.83
CA LEU A 329 -14.58 -26.82 12.56
C LEU A 329 -13.22 -26.64 11.85
N GLN A 330 -12.84 -27.50 10.89
CA GLN A 330 -11.48 -27.43 10.34
C GLN A 330 -11.27 -26.46 9.17
N LEU A 331 -12.28 -26.22 8.37
CA LEU A 331 -12.19 -25.28 7.24
C LEU A 331 -13.15 -24.07 7.39
N GLY A 332 -13.68 -23.81 8.59
CA GLY A 332 -14.47 -22.61 8.88
C GLY A 332 -15.68 -22.41 7.95
N GLY A 333 -16.31 -23.48 7.48
CA GLY A 333 -17.44 -23.42 6.55
C GLY A 333 -17.06 -23.05 5.11
N VAL A 334 -15.78 -23.13 4.73
CA VAL A 334 -15.33 -22.83 3.35
C VAL A 334 -15.86 -23.89 2.39
N ALA A 335 -16.57 -23.45 1.37
CA ALA A 335 -17.15 -24.35 0.37
C ALA A 335 -16.06 -25.03 -0.49
N PRO A 336 -16.24 -26.32 -0.89
CA PRO A 336 -15.25 -27.04 -1.70
C PRO A 336 -14.86 -26.36 -3.01
N GLN A 337 -15.79 -25.61 -3.61
CA GLN A 337 -15.58 -24.84 -4.85
C GLN A 337 -14.86 -23.50 -4.62
N SER A 338 -14.67 -23.09 -3.37
CA SER A 338 -13.92 -21.84 -3.07
C SER A 338 -12.55 -21.89 -3.69
N LYS A 339 -12.16 -20.77 -4.29
CA LYS A 339 -10.86 -20.65 -4.96
C LYS A 339 -9.74 -20.34 -3.95
N ALA A 340 -8.56 -20.88 -4.25
CA ALA A 340 -7.38 -20.79 -3.39
C ALA A 340 -6.10 -20.65 -4.20
N LEU A 341 -5.03 -20.25 -3.53
CA LEU A 341 -3.64 -20.22 -4.06
C LEU A 341 -2.69 -20.87 -3.06
N ILE A 342 -1.52 -21.29 -3.53
CA ILE A 342 -0.45 -21.74 -2.64
C ILE A 342 0.47 -20.56 -2.33
N VAL A 343 0.68 -20.34 -1.04
CA VAL A 343 1.55 -19.29 -0.49
C VAL A 343 2.87 -19.93 -0.06
N ASP A 344 3.98 -19.39 -0.53
CA ASP A 344 5.33 -19.81 -0.19
C ASP A 344 6.06 -18.74 0.60
N LEU A 345 6.59 -19.11 1.75
CA LEU A 345 7.33 -18.24 2.67
C LEU A 345 8.73 -18.80 2.92
N PRO A 346 9.71 -18.44 2.06
CA PRO A 346 11.07 -18.96 2.18
C PRO A 346 11.81 -18.39 3.40
N TYR A 347 12.63 -19.25 4.03
CA TYR A 347 13.55 -18.92 5.11
C TYR A 347 14.73 -19.87 5.12
N PRO A 348 15.93 -19.48 5.56
CA PRO A 348 17.01 -20.41 5.86
C PRO A 348 16.77 -21.08 7.23
N ASP A 349 17.06 -22.37 7.36
CA ASP A 349 17.11 -23.04 8.66
C ASP A 349 18.36 -22.65 9.46
N LYS A 350 18.57 -23.31 10.61
CA LYS A 350 19.73 -23.08 11.49
C LYS A 350 21.07 -23.36 10.82
N ASP A 351 21.10 -24.23 9.81
CA ASP A 351 22.29 -24.63 9.08
C ASP A 351 22.47 -23.83 7.77
N GLY A 352 21.58 -22.86 7.53
CA GLY A 352 21.58 -21.99 6.34
C GLY A 352 20.97 -22.63 5.09
N LEU A 353 20.34 -23.81 5.22
CA LEU A 353 19.66 -24.47 4.12
C LEU A 353 18.32 -23.83 3.84
N ASP A 354 18.00 -23.66 2.55
CA ASP A 354 16.76 -23.03 2.12
C ASP A 354 15.55 -23.92 2.45
N GLN A 355 14.66 -23.40 3.27
CA GLN A 355 13.37 -23.97 3.66
C GLN A 355 12.23 -23.09 3.18
N VAL A 356 11.03 -23.66 3.07
CA VAL A 356 9.82 -22.92 2.72
C VAL A 356 8.66 -23.39 3.60
N GLN A 357 7.99 -22.44 4.25
CA GLN A 357 6.71 -22.70 4.90
C GLN A 357 5.59 -22.43 3.90
N TYR A 358 4.65 -23.38 3.76
CA TYR A 358 3.54 -23.25 2.83
C TYR A 358 2.22 -23.06 3.54
N PHE A 359 1.35 -22.24 2.91
CA PHE A 359 -0.04 -22.04 3.31
C PHE A 359 -0.95 -22.13 2.08
N VAL A 360 -2.22 -22.36 2.33
CA VAL A 360 -3.29 -22.21 1.35
C VAL A 360 -3.98 -20.87 1.61
N GLY A 361 -3.78 -19.90 0.73
CA GLY A 361 -4.44 -18.59 0.80
C GLY A 361 -5.80 -18.62 0.11
N LEU A 362 -6.81 -17.99 0.73
CA LEU A 362 -8.16 -17.86 0.21
C LEU A 362 -8.41 -16.45 -0.34
N ASN A 363 -9.67 -16.13 -0.66
CA ASN A 363 -10.03 -14.80 -1.17
C ASN A 363 -9.57 -13.66 -0.27
N ASN A 364 -9.73 -13.78 1.06
CA ASN A 364 -9.32 -12.75 2.00
C ASN A 364 -7.79 -12.56 2.04
N PHE A 365 -7.02 -13.63 1.78
CA PHE A 365 -5.58 -13.50 1.57
C PHE A 365 -5.27 -12.60 0.36
N LEU A 366 -5.95 -12.84 -0.76
CA LEU A 366 -5.78 -12.04 -1.98
C LEU A 366 -6.27 -10.59 -1.79
N THR A 367 -7.31 -10.37 -0.98
CA THR A 367 -7.77 -9.03 -0.61
C THR A 367 -6.68 -8.24 0.12
N ILE A 368 -5.97 -8.87 1.08
CA ILE A 368 -4.86 -8.22 1.78
C ILE A 368 -3.67 -7.99 0.84
N VAL A 369 -3.43 -8.87 -0.16
CA VAL A 369 -2.42 -8.63 -1.22
C VAL A 369 -2.67 -7.33 -1.97
N GLN A 370 -3.93 -6.88 -2.10
CA GLN A 370 -4.23 -5.57 -2.72
C GLN A 370 -3.73 -4.40 -1.88
N TYR A 371 -3.60 -4.58 -0.57
CA TYR A 371 -3.01 -3.57 0.31
C TYR A 371 -1.49 -3.51 0.15
N ASN A 372 -0.83 -4.66 0.18
CA ASN A 372 0.60 -4.80 -0.06
C ASN A 372 0.90 -6.12 -0.78
N ARG A 373 1.54 -6.06 -1.96
CA ARG A 373 1.84 -7.20 -2.83
C ARG A 373 3.00 -8.07 -2.30
N SER A 374 2.89 -8.50 -1.05
CA SER A 374 3.89 -9.35 -0.41
C SER A 374 3.20 -10.43 0.43
N TYR A 375 3.45 -11.69 0.12
CA TYR A 375 2.96 -12.81 0.94
C TYR A 375 3.46 -12.73 2.38
N PHE A 376 4.71 -12.23 2.58
CA PHE A 376 5.24 -11.99 3.92
C PHE A 376 4.40 -10.95 4.69
N TYR A 377 4.00 -9.88 4.00
CA TYR A 377 3.12 -8.88 4.59
C TYR A 377 1.78 -9.48 4.99
N VAL A 378 1.10 -10.14 4.05
CA VAL A 378 -0.22 -10.74 4.31
C VAL A 378 -0.16 -11.70 5.49
N GLN A 379 0.82 -12.59 5.54
CA GLN A 379 0.96 -13.56 6.63
C GLN A 379 1.42 -12.92 7.95
N SER A 380 1.94 -11.68 7.94
CA SER A 380 2.23 -10.93 9.16
C SER A 380 1.00 -10.20 9.71
N VAL A 381 0.04 -9.90 8.84
CA VAL A 381 -1.28 -9.34 9.19
C VAL A 381 -2.18 -10.43 9.75
N ALA A 382 -2.19 -11.62 9.11
CA ALA A 382 -2.97 -12.80 9.49
C ALA A 382 -2.42 -13.48 10.74
#